data_8f1cf7e6cd7cff0bc9da7c2ae7554b01
#
_entry.id   8f1cf7e6cd7cff0bc9da7c2ae7554b01
#
_cell.length_a   1.000
_cell.length_b   1.000
_cell.length_c   1.000
_cell.angle_alpha   90.00
_cell.angle_beta   90.00
_cell.angle_gamma   90.00
#
_symmetry.space_group_name_H-M   'P 1'
#
loop_
_entity.id
_entity.type
_entity.pdbx_description
1 polymer ?
#
loop_
_entity_poly.entity_id
_entity_poly.type
_entity_poly.pdbx_seq_one_letter_code
_entity_poly.pdbx_strand_id
1 'polypeptide(L)'
;MHRKPVVAGRFYPDIKEQCINELKECLEKERLTQKIEGKISGGIVPHAGWVYSGSTAGLVFQAIKEGHTSPVFVIFGAVHVYGVPGPAIFAEGSW
;
A
#
# COMPACT_ATOMS: atom_id res chain seq x y z
N MET A 1 8.78 11.87 -16.49
CA MET A 1 8.52 10.44 -16.86
C MET A 1 7.36 9.93 -16.04
N HIS A 2 6.49 9.10 -16.62
CA HIS A 2 5.42 8.41 -15.89
C HIS A 2 5.75 6.92 -15.81
N ARG A 3 5.89 6.36 -14.61
CA ARG A 3 6.15 4.95 -14.42
C ARG A 3 4.83 4.17 -14.49
N LYS A 4 4.76 3.25 -15.45
CA LYS A 4 3.59 2.39 -15.59
C LYS A 4 3.56 1.32 -14.48
N PRO A 5 2.37 0.94 -13.99
CA PRO A 5 2.23 -0.17 -13.06
C PRO A 5 2.62 -1.48 -13.74
N VAL A 6 3.54 -2.23 -13.13
CA VAL A 6 4.07 -3.48 -13.73
C VAL A 6 3.32 -4.73 -13.29
N VAL A 7 2.46 -4.64 -12.28
CA VAL A 7 1.73 -5.78 -11.71
C VAL A 7 0.20 -5.62 -11.76
N ALA A 8 -0.27 -4.57 -12.43
CA ALA A 8 -1.70 -4.40 -12.73
C ALA A 8 -2.22 -5.58 -13.55
N GLY A 9 -3.43 -6.04 -13.27
CA GLY A 9 -4.02 -7.26 -13.84
C GLY A 9 -3.50 -8.57 -13.24
N ARG A 10 -2.54 -8.51 -12.31
CA ARG A 10 -1.96 -9.69 -11.65
C ARG A 10 -2.09 -9.62 -10.13
N PHE A 11 -1.70 -8.52 -9.51
CA PHE A 11 -1.74 -8.31 -8.06
C PHE A 11 -2.94 -7.46 -7.63
N TYR A 12 -3.47 -6.68 -8.56
CA TYR A 12 -4.67 -5.86 -8.41
C TYR A 12 -5.25 -5.64 -9.82
N PRO A 13 -6.54 -5.24 -9.96
CA PRO A 13 -7.15 -5.02 -11.27
C PRO A 13 -6.46 -3.92 -12.07
N ASP A 14 -6.36 -4.11 -13.39
CA ASP A 14 -5.83 -3.12 -14.34
C ASP A 14 -6.90 -2.17 -14.89
N ILE A 15 -8.18 -2.50 -14.69
CA ILE A 15 -9.31 -1.64 -15.05
C ILE A 15 -9.60 -0.70 -13.88
N LYS A 16 -9.58 0.59 -14.13
CA LYS A 16 -9.70 1.64 -13.11
C LYS A 16 -10.90 1.45 -12.17
N GLU A 17 -12.07 1.16 -12.71
CA GLU A 17 -13.30 0.99 -11.90
C GLU A 17 -13.21 -0.23 -10.99
N GLN A 18 -12.73 -1.34 -11.52
CA GLN A 18 -12.52 -2.58 -10.74
C GLN A 18 -11.46 -2.35 -9.65
N CYS A 19 -10.37 -1.68 -10.01
CA CYS A 19 -9.31 -1.33 -9.07
C CYS A 19 -9.83 -0.47 -7.90
N ILE A 20 -10.62 0.55 -8.19
CA ILE A 20 -11.23 1.41 -7.16
C ILE A 20 -12.19 0.61 -6.27
N ASN A 21 -13.01 -0.25 -6.85
CA ASN A 21 -13.97 -1.05 -6.09
C ASN A 21 -13.27 -2.04 -5.18
N GLU A 22 -12.29 -2.79 -5.68
CA GLU A 22 -11.52 -3.74 -4.86
C GLU A 22 -10.72 -3.02 -3.76
N LEU A 23 -10.16 -1.84 -4.05
CA LEU A 23 -9.49 -1.03 -3.03
C LEU A 23 -10.45 -0.62 -1.91
N LYS A 24 -11.66 -0.19 -2.24
CA LYS A 24 -12.69 0.13 -1.24
C LYS A 24 -13.06 -1.10 -0.41
N GLU A 25 -13.27 -2.23 -1.05
CA GLU A 25 -13.53 -3.50 -0.35
C GLU A 25 -12.41 -3.85 0.62
N CYS A 26 -11.14 -3.74 0.20
CA CYS A 26 -9.99 -3.97 1.08
C CYS A 26 -9.96 -3.03 2.28
N LEU A 27 -10.34 -1.76 2.10
CA LEU A 27 -10.34 -0.75 3.16
C LEU A 27 -11.56 -0.86 4.10
N GLU A 28 -12.66 -1.47 3.65
CA GLU A 28 -13.91 -1.52 4.39
C GLU A 28 -14.23 -2.90 4.96
N LYS A 29 -13.59 -3.96 4.48
CA LYS A 29 -13.88 -5.35 4.83
C LYS A 29 -13.69 -5.64 6.30
N GLU A 30 -12.67 -5.07 6.90
CA GLU A 30 -12.36 -5.23 8.31
C GLU A 30 -12.24 -3.87 8.99
N ARG A 31 -12.47 -3.84 10.30
CA ARG A 31 -12.35 -2.63 11.10
C ARG A 31 -11.45 -2.90 12.29
N LEU A 32 -10.70 -1.89 12.69
CA LEU A 32 -9.96 -1.93 13.94
C LEU A 32 -10.94 -2.09 15.10
N THR A 33 -10.75 -3.14 15.89
CA THR A 33 -11.58 -3.44 17.06
C THR A 33 -11.14 -2.66 18.28
N GLN A 34 -9.92 -2.15 18.26
CA GLN A 34 -9.34 -1.36 19.35
C GLN A 34 -8.64 -0.14 18.80
N LYS A 35 -8.78 0.98 19.50
CA LYS A 35 -8.02 2.19 19.20
C LYS A 35 -6.54 1.95 19.50
N ILE A 36 -5.68 2.28 18.55
CA ILE A 36 -4.24 2.29 18.78
C ILE A 36 -3.90 3.56 19.53
N GLU A 37 -3.37 3.40 20.75
CA GLU A 37 -2.96 4.54 21.55
C GLU A 37 -1.58 5.03 21.14
N GLY A 38 -1.35 6.33 21.32
CA GLY A 38 -0.10 6.99 21.00
C GLY A 38 -0.02 7.49 19.55
N LYS A 39 1.15 7.99 19.20
CA LYS A 39 1.42 8.53 17.85
C LYS A 39 1.88 7.41 16.93
N ILE A 40 1.19 7.25 15.82
CA ILE A 40 1.59 6.30 14.77
C ILE A 40 2.65 6.96 13.89
N SER A 41 3.84 6.39 13.85
CA SER A 41 4.96 6.87 13.03
C SER A 41 5.13 6.10 11.72
N GLY A 42 4.49 4.95 11.58
CA GLY A 42 4.54 4.13 10.39
C GLY A 42 3.80 2.81 10.57
N GLY A 43 3.79 1.99 9.53
CA GLY A 43 3.17 0.68 9.56
C GLY A 43 3.88 -0.31 8.65
N ILE A 44 3.73 -1.59 8.94
CA ILE A 44 4.19 -2.69 8.10
C ILE A 44 2.96 -3.35 7.50
N VAL A 45 2.95 -3.51 6.19
CA VAL A 45 1.85 -4.11 5.44
C VAL A 45 2.31 -5.33 4.66
N PRO A 46 1.47 -6.36 4.50
CA PRO A 46 1.73 -7.45 3.57
C PRO A 46 1.66 -6.92 2.13
N HIS A 47 2.39 -7.57 1.22
CA HIS A 47 2.48 -7.17 -0.19
C HIS A 47 2.16 -8.28 -1.20
N ALA A 48 1.30 -9.22 -0.83
CA ALA A 48 0.71 -10.16 -1.78
C ALA A 48 -0.36 -9.46 -2.64
N GLY A 49 -0.92 -10.18 -3.61
CA GLY A 49 -2.06 -9.66 -4.36
C GLY A 49 -3.21 -9.25 -3.42
N TRP A 50 -3.98 -8.24 -3.80
CA TRP A 50 -5.00 -7.65 -2.94
C TRP A 50 -6.05 -8.64 -2.45
N VAL A 51 -6.42 -9.61 -3.28
CA VAL A 51 -7.35 -10.67 -2.90
C VAL A 51 -6.88 -11.50 -1.68
N TYR A 52 -5.56 -11.58 -1.46
CA TYR A 52 -4.97 -12.34 -0.35
C TYR A 52 -4.68 -11.47 0.88
N SER A 53 -4.15 -10.29 0.69
CA SER A 53 -3.61 -9.46 1.78
C SER A 53 -4.14 -8.03 1.83
N GLY A 54 -5.01 -7.64 0.91
CA GLY A 54 -5.49 -6.28 0.80
C GLY A 54 -6.27 -5.81 2.03
N SER A 55 -7.11 -6.66 2.62
CA SER A 55 -7.86 -6.30 3.83
C SER A 55 -6.97 -6.11 5.05
N THR A 56 -5.94 -6.95 5.20
CA THR A 56 -4.94 -6.79 6.27
C THR A 56 -4.14 -5.50 6.11
N ALA A 57 -3.70 -5.20 4.88
CA ALA A 57 -3.06 -3.92 4.58
C ALA A 57 -4.02 -2.75 4.86
N GLY A 58 -5.30 -2.90 4.50
CA GLY A 58 -6.36 -1.91 4.74
C GLY A 58 -6.49 -1.50 6.20
N LEU A 59 -6.40 -2.46 7.13
CA LEU A 59 -6.41 -2.17 8.59
C LEU A 59 -5.24 -1.27 9.02
N VAL A 60 -4.04 -1.53 8.49
CA VAL A 60 -2.86 -0.71 8.78
C VAL A 60 -3.05 0.71 8.25
N PHE A 61 -3.57 0.86 7.04
CA PHE A 61 -3.86 2.17 6.47
C PHE A 61 -4.98 2.92 7.21
N GLN A 62 -6.00 2.22 7.72
CA GLN A 62 -7.00 2.83 8.61
C GLN A 62 -6.34 3.40 9.87
N ALA A 63 -5.49 2.61 10.52
CA ALA A 63 -4.77 3.06 11.72
C ALA A 63 -3.90 4.28 11.45
N ILE A 64 -3.16 4.27 10.33
CA ILE A 64 -2.34 5.40 9.91
C ILE A 64 -3.21 6.64 9.67
N LYS A 65 -4.33 6.49 8.96
CA LYS A 65 -5.25 7.60 8.67
C LYS A 65 -5.80 8.24 9.94
N GLU A 66 -6.11 7.44 10.94
CA GLU A 66 -6.68 7.92 12.21
C GLU A 66 -5.63 8.51 13.15
N GLY A 67 -4.40 7.98 13.14
CA GLY A 67 -3.35 8.34 14.11
C GLY A 67 -2.20 9.16 13.57
N HIS A 68 -2.25 9.60 12.29
CA HIS A 68 -1.13 10.26 11.63
C HIS A 68 -1.51 11.61 11.03
N THR A 69 -0.59 12.57 11.10
CA THR A 69 -0.79 13.95 10.62
C THR A 69 0.25 14.43 9.62
N SER A 70 1.23 13.58 9.24
CA SER A 70 2.28 13.98 8.29
C SER A 70 1.76 14.01 6.86
N PRO A 71 2.11 15.02 6.06
CA PRO A 71 1.76 15.10 4.65
C PRO A 71 2.69 14.27 3.75
N VAL A 72 3.76 13.70 4.30
CA VAL A 72 4.78 12.95 3.54
C VAL A 72 4.88 11.53 4.04
N PHE A 73 4.84 10.59 3.12
CA PHE A 73 5.01 9.16 3.37
C PHE A 73 6.26 8.65 2.63
N VAL A 74 7.07 7.88 3.33
CA VAL A 74 8.18 7.13 2.73
C VAL A 74 7.81 5.66 2.71
N ILE A 75 7.78 5.06 1.52
CA ILE A 75 7.38 3.67 1.33
C ILE A 75 8.62 2.85 0.98
N PHE A 76 8.89 1.82 1.80
CA PHE A 76 9.93 0.83 1.53
C PHE A 76 9.30 -0.44 0.97
N GLY A 77 9.80 -0.88 -0.17
CA GLY A 77 9.41 -2.13 -0.80
C GLY A 77 10.54 -3.15 -0.79
N ALA A 78 10.17 -4.43 -0.84
CA ALA A 78 11.15 -5.50 -0.99
C ALA A 78 11.68 -5.55 -2.42
N VAL A 79 12.97 -5.87 -2.58
CA VAL A 79 13.59 -6.11 -3.88
C VAL A 79 13.37 -7.56 -4.28
N HIS A 80 12.61 -7.78 -5.36
CA HIS A 80 12.28 -9.10 -5.91
C HIS A 80 13.02 -9.42 -7.22
N VAL A 81 14.01 -8.61 -7.57
CA VAL A 81 14.80 -8.79 -8.81
C VAL A 81 16.29 -8.90 -8.48
N TYR A 82 16.99 -9.68 -9.27
CA TYR A 82 18.44 -9.80 -9.16
C TYR A 82 19.14 -8.57 -9.75
N GLY A 83 20.37 -8.31 -9.28
CA GLY A 83 21.22 -7.27 -9.85
C GLY A 83 21.00 -5.86 -9.31
N VAL A 84 20.18 -5.69 -8.29
CA VAL A 84 20.08 -4.41 -7.56
C VAL A 84 21.06 -4.44 -6.38
N PRO A 85 22.15 -3.67 -6.43
CA PRO A 85 23.24 -3.78 -5.46
C PRO A 85 22.95 -3.13 -4.10
N GLY A 86 21.83 -2.42 -3.97
CA GLY A 86 21.45 -1.71 -2.75
C GLY A 86 20.12 -1.00 -2.85
N PRO A 87 19.81 -0.14 -1.89
CA PRO A 87 18.58 0.65 -1.94
C PRO A 87 18.47 1.47 -3.22
N ALA A 88 17.30 1.46 -3.83
CA ALA A 88 17.01 2.23 -5.02
C ALA A 88 15.77 3.10 -4.79
N ILE A 89 15.76 4.29 -5.35
CA ILE A 89 14.63 5.22 -5.27
C ILE A 89 14.22 5.68 -6.67
N PHE A 90 12.92 5.81 -6.88
CA PHE A 90 12.37 6.47 -8.05
C PHE A 90 12.30 7.97 -7.77
N ALA A 91 13.29 8.71 -8.27
CA ALA A 91 13.53 10.10 -7.88
C ALA A 91 12.76 11.14 -8.70
N GLU A 92 12.26 10.78 -9.89
CA GLU A 92 11.69 11.74 -10.83
C GLU A 92 10.43 11.22 -11.50
N GLY A 93 9.44 12.10 -11.69
CA GLY A 93 8.22 11.80 -12.41
C GLY A 93 7.05 11.41 -11.52
N SER A 94 6.19 10.53 -12.02
CA SER A 94 4.97 10.09 -11.35
C SER A 94 4.75 8.57 -11.49
N TRP A 95 3.96 8.05 -10.62
CA TRP A 95 3.46 6.67 -10.63
C TRP A 95 1.99 6.65 -11.00
#